data_53c250c2da1b2d22e7f4ef5ef35710e9
#
_entry.id   53c250c2da1b2d22e7f4ef5ef35710e9
#
_cell.length_a   1.000
_cell.length_b   1.000
_cell.length_c   1.000
_cell.angle_alpha   90.00
_cell.angle_beta   90.00
_cell.angle_gamma   90.00
#
_symmetry.space_group_name_H-M   'P 1'
#
loop_
_entity.id
_entity.type
_entity.pdbx_description
1 polymer ?
#
loop_
_entity_poly.entity_id
_entity_poly.type
_entity_poly.pdbx_seq_one_letter_code
_entity_poly.pdbx_strand_id
1 'polypeptide(L)'
;TVRLLDLSSPNEKAVVDVKVSGLLKNAFAIMDKKPLNLISKYKIKPEKVGGWINSNLKFLFPLKNTLKPSLVKINSISQVINADLPDNGFGKHIKSGHFNVRVNESRLLLSGDAKVAGTSVVIKWEENFKDRQEFTSRYDFQAVLDEAARESFGFNAFETYLSGKVSVNLKLLKFSQGTERIDVKLGLKRASLSFPTMNWQKRFGEAGIASF
;
A
#
# COMPACT_ATOMS: atom_id res chain seq x y z
N THR A 1 -16.83 -20.22 -11.81
CA THR A 1 -17.51 -21.41 -11.29
C THR A 1 -18.54 -20.98 -10.25
N VAL A 2 -19.72 -21.58 -10.27
CA VAL A 2 -20.77 -21.38 -9.27
C VAL A 2 -21.00 -22.71 -8.57
N ARG A 3 -21.06 -22.67 -7.24
CA ARG A 3 -21.37 -23.84 -6.40
C ARG A 3 -22.47 -23.45 -5.42
N LEU A 4 -23.47 -24.32 -5.31
CA LEU A 4 -24.54 -24.18 -4.32
C LEU A 4 -24.23 -25.11 -3.14
N LEU A 5 -24.42 -24.61 -1.93
CA LEU A 5 -24.13 -25.31 -0.69
C LEU A 5 -25.39 -25.34 0.18
N ASP A 6 -25.52 -26.41 0.96
CA ASP A 6 -26.56 -26.58 1.99
C ASP A 6 -28.01 -26.55 1.41
N LEU A 7 -28.25 -27.06 0.21
CA LEU A 7 -29.53 -27.01 -0.51
C LEU A 7 -30.71 -27.70 0.27
N SER A 8 -30.38 -28.50 1.25
CA SER A 8 -31.39 -29.18 2.09
C SER A 8 -31.63 -28.49 3.46
N SER A 9 -31.09 -27.27 3.62
CA SER A 9 -31.10 -26.51 4.87
C SER A 9 -31.70 -25.13 4.65
N PRO A 10 -32.34 -24.50 5.64
CA PRO A 10 -32.81 -23.11 5.53
C PRO A 10 -31.67 -22.07 5.37
N ASN A 11 -30.42 -22.51 5.39
CA ASN A 11 -29.23 -21.69 5.27
C ASN A 11 -28.48 -21.89 3.94
N GLU A 12 -29.20 -22.08 2.87
CA GLU A 12 -28.65 -22.21 1.52
C GLU A 12 -27.68 -21.07 1.17
N LYS A 13 -26.54 -21.41 0.55
CA LYS A 13 -25.50 -20.45 0.18
C LYS A 13 -25.02 -20.71 -1.25
N ALA A 14 -24.58 -19.64 -1.90
CA ALA A 14 -23.85 -19.73 -3.16
C ALA A 14 -22.40 -19.30 -2.95
N VAL A 15 -21.49 -20.02 -3.58
CA VAL A 15 -20.09 -19.63 -3.77
C VAL A 15 -19.87 -19.39 -5.26
N VAL A 16 -19.38 -18.20 -5.59
CA VAL A 16 -19.07 -17.80 -6.97
C VAL A 16 -17.58 -17.48 -7.04
N ASP A 17 -16.85 -18.26 -7.83
CA ASP A 17 -15.44 -18.02 -8.12
C ASP A 17 -15.31 -17.39 -9.52
N VAL A 18 -14.70 -16.21 -9.60
CA VAL A 18 -14.53 -15.42 -10.82
C VAL A 18 -13.05 -15.08 -11.02
N LYS A 19 -12.53 -15.27 -12.21
CA LYS A 19 -11.22 -14.74 -12.64
C LYS A 19 -11.46 -13.54 -13.53
N VAL A 20 -10.83 -12.42 -13.18
CA VAL A 20 -10.93 -11.15 -13.92
C VAL A 20 -9.53 -10.69 -14.29
N SER A 21 -9.41 -10.19 -15.53
CA SER A 21 -8.18 -9.60 -16.03
C SER A 21 -8.55 -8.34 -16.83
N GLY A 22 -7.84 -7.24 -16.62
CA GLY A 22 -8.16 -5.99 -17.30
C GLY A 22 -7.36 -4.78 -16.82
N LEU A 23 -7.74 -3.60 -17.35
CA LEU A 23 -7.10 -2.35 -16.98
C LEU A 23 -7.39 -1.99 -15.52
N LEU A 24 -6.36 -1.59 -14.79
CA LEU A 24 -6.46 -1.23 -13.37
C LEU A 24 -7.46 -0.08 -13.13
N LYS A 25 -7.53 0.90 -14.05
CA LYS A 25 -8.51 2.00 -13.98
C LYS A 25 -9.97 1.52 -13.91
N ASN A 26 -10.30 0.45 -14.65
CA ASN A 26 -11.66 -0.10 -14.64
C ASN A 26 -12.00 -0.77 -13.30
N ALA A 27 -11.03 -1.49 -12.71
CA ALA A 27 -11.19 -2.05 -11.36
C ALA A 27 -11.40 -0.93 -10.33
N PHE A 28 -10.61 0.13 -10.39
CA PHE A 28 -10.75 1.28 -9.50
C PHE A 28 -12.09 2.00 -9.67
N ALA A 29 -12.55 2.19 -10.91
CA ALA A 29 -13.87 2.76 -11.19
C ALA A 29 -15.03 1.93 -10.63
N ILE A 30 -14.90 0.59 -10.62
CA ILE A 30 -15.89 -0.30 -9.99
C ILE A 30 -15.83 -0.16 -8.46
N MET A 31 -14.63 -0.17 -7.88
CA MET A 31 -14.43 -0.05 -6.44
C MET A 31 -14.86 1.32 -5.87
N ASP A 32 -14.95 2.33 -6.72
CA ASP A 32 -15.39 3.68 -6.33
C ASP A 32 -16.90 3.89 -6.44
N LYS A 33 -17.64 2.92 -7.01
CA LYS A 33 -19.11 2.96 -7.05
C LYS A 33 -19.72 2.65 -5.69
N LYS A 34 -20.89 3.26 -5.42
CA LYS A 34 -21.71 2.90 -4.25
C LYS A 34 -22.11 1.42 -4.31
N PRO A 35 -22.12 0.70 -3.18
CA PRO A 35 -21.90 1.18 -1.81
C PRO A 35 -20.43 1.17 -1.36
N LEU A 36 -19.45 0.81 -2.23
CA LEU A 36 -18.06 0.60 -1.83
C LEU A 36 -17.32 1.92 -1.53
N ASN A 37 -17.35 2.90 -2.44
CA ASN A 37 -16.69 4.21 -2.33
C ASN A 37 -15.25 4.14 -1.76
N LEU A 38 -14.46 3.15 -2.20
CA LEU A 38 -13.18 2.85 -1.57
C LEU A 38 -12.04 3.72 -2.08
N ILE A 39 -12.09 4.14 -3.34
CA ILE A 39 -10.95 4.77 -4.03
C ILE A 39 -10.91 6.27 -3.78
N SER A 40 -12.05 6.95 -3.77
CA SER A 40 -12.16 8.40 -3.57
C SER A 40 -11.53 8.87 -2.26
N LYS A 41 -11.59 8.06 -1.19
CA LYS A 41 -10.97 8.39 0.11
C LYS A 41 -9.44 8.55 0.03
N TYR A 42 -8.79 7.94 -0.97
CA TYR A 42 -7.35 8.05 -1.21
C TYR A 42 -6.99 9.14 -2.23
N LYS A 43 -7.97 9.96 -2.66
CA LYS A 43 -7.79 11.02 -3.66
C LYS A 43 -7.28 10.51 -5.01
N ILE A 44 -7.48 9.24 -5.31
CA ILE A 44 -7.11 8.63 -6.59
C ILE A 44 -8.26 8.88 -7.57
N LYS A 45 -7.91 9.34 -8.76
CA LYS A 45 -8.84 9.51 -9.89
C LYS A 45 -8.71 8.32 -10.82
N PRO A 46 -9.72 7.42 -10.89
CA PRO A 46 -9.63 6.17 -11.67
C PRO A 46 -9.23 6.40 -13.13
N GLU A 47 -9.72 7.48 -13.76
CA GLU A 47 -9.44 7.80 -15.15
C GLU A 47 -7.96 8.10 -15.46
N LYS A 48 -7.19 8.49 -14.45
CA LYS A 48 -5.74 8.77 -14.57
C LYS A 48 -4.86 7.56 -14.23
N VAL A 49 -5.47 6.46 -13.78
CA VAL A 49 -4.74 5.26 -13.35
C VAL A 49 -4.33 4.44 -14.56
N GLY A 50 -3.03 4.11 -14.64
CA GLY A 50 -2.47 3.16 -15.60
C GLY A 50 -2.18 1.81 -14.97
N GLY A 51 -1.92 0.81 -15.83
CA GLY A 51 -1.54 -0.54 -15.42
C GLY A 51 -2.65 -1.57 -15.63
N TRP A 52 -2.34 -2.79 -15.22
CA TRP A 52 -3.15 -3.98 -15.42
C TRP A 52 -3.40 -4.71 -14.11
N ILE A 53 -4.53 -5.41 -14.00
CA ILE A 53 -4.86 -6.23 -12.83
C ILE A 53 -5.35 -7.60 -13.25
N ASN A 54 -4.87 -8.63 -12.56
CA ASN A 54 -5.37 -9.99 -12.60
C ASN A 54 -5.91 -10.33 -11.21
N SER A 55 -7.17 -10.76 -11.12
CA SER A 55 -7.83 -11.04 -9.85
C SER A 55 -8.54 -12.38 -9.86
N ASN A 56 -8.38 -13.12 -8.76
CA ASN A 56 -9.24 -14.25 -8.42
C ASN A 56 -10.18 -13.78 -7.32
N LEU A 57 -11.47 -13.70 -7.62
CA LEU A 57 -12.53 -13.23 -6.72
C LEU A 57 -13.37 -14.42 -6.27
N LYS A 58 -13.64 -14.52 -4.98
CA LYS A 58 -14.57 -15.47 -4.41
C LYS A 58 -15.65 -14.72 -3.65
N PHE A 59 -16.90 -14.94 -4.03
CA PHE A 59 -18.07 -14.42 -3.36
C PHE A 59 -18.77 -15.56 -2.63
N LEU A 60 -19.16 -15.34 -1.39
CA LEU A 60 -20.01 -16.24 -0.60
C LEU A 60 -21.19 -15.44 -0.08
N PHE A 61 -22.40 -15.88 -0.38
CA PHE A 61 -23.63 -15.21 0.06
C PHE A 61 -24.77 -16.20 0.26
N PRO A 62 -25.74 -15.91 1.15
CA PRO A 62 -26.94 -16.73 1.33
C PRO A 62 -27.87 -16.56 0.13
N LEU A 63 -28.54 -17.65 -0.26
CA LEU A 63 -29.59 -17.63 -1.29
C LEU A 63 -30.89 -17.12 -0.65
N LYS A 64 -31.13 -15.82 -0.77
CA LYS A 64 -32.34 -15.15 -0.26
C LYS A 64 -32.98 -14.31 -1.36
N ASN A 65 -34.32 -14.21 -1.33
CA ASN A 65 -35.07 -13.41 -2.29
C ASN A 65 -34.64 -11.94 -2.28
N THR A 66 -34.17 -11.42 -1.13
CA THR A 66 -33.58 -10.08 -1.01
C THR A 66 -32.19 -10.21 -0.40
N LEU A 67 -31.16 -10.06 -1.23
CA LEU A 67 -29.77 -10.13 -0.79
C LEU A 67 -29.28 -8.74 -0.38
N LYS A 68 -28.99 -8.56 0.92
CA LYS A 68 -28.34 -7.34 1.43
C LYS A 68 -26.83 -7.41 1.12
N PRO A 69 -26.19 -6.31 0.64
CA PRO A 69 -24.74 -6.27 0.38
C PRO A 69 -23.88 -6.71 1.57
N SER A 70 -24.30 -6.40 2.79
CA SER A 70 -23.61 -6.79 4.03
C SER A 70 -23.52 -8.30 4.28
N LEU A 71 -24.33 -9.09 3.58
CA LEU A 71 -24.31 -10.56 3.67
C LEU A 71 -23.38 -11.20 2.63
N VAL A 72 -22.83 -10.42 1.71
CA VAL A 72 -21.89 -10.88 0.69
C VAL A 72 -20.49 -10.83 1.26
N LYS A 73 -19.87 -11.99 1.43
CA LYS A 73 -18.47 -12.11 1.80
C LYS A 73 -17.62 -12.17 0.54
N ILE A 74 -16.57 -11.36 0.50
CA ILE A 74 -15.69 -11.24 -0.65
C ILE A 74 -14.26 -11.59 -0.22
N ASN A 75 -13.63 -12.50 -0.96
CA ASN A 75 -12.20 -12.74 -0.88
C ASN A 75 -11.59 -12.47 -2.25
N SER A 76 -10.53 -11.68 -2.29
CA SER A 76 -9.79 -11.35 -3.51
C SER A 76 -8.31 -11.63 -3.32
N ILE A 77 -7.71 -12.26 -4.35
CA ILE A 77 -6.26 -12.34 -4.51
C ILE A 77 -5.96 -11.76 -5.89
N SER A 78 -5.22 -10.67 -5.91
CA SER A 78 -4.97 -9.91 -7.13
C SER A 78 -3.48 -9.63 -7.31
N GLN A 79 -3.07 -9.57 -8.57
CA GLN A 79 -1.76 -9.07 -8.99
C GLN A 79 -1.97 -7.81 -9.82
N VAL A 80 -1.32 -6.73 -9.41
CA VAL A 80 -1.28 -5.47 -10.15
C VAL A 80 0.06 -5.36 -10.84
N ILE A 81 0.05 -5.02 -12.12
CA ILE A 81 1.22 -5.01 -12.99
C ILE A 81 1.33 -3.62 -13.61
N ASN A 82 2.52 -3.03 -13.49
CA ASN A 82 2.87 -1.74 -14.06
C ASN A 82 1.88 -0.62 -13.68
N ALA A 83 1.53 -0.57 -12.39
CA ALA A 83 0.65 0.48 -11.87
C ALA A 83 1.27 1.87 -12.08
N ASP A 84 0.46 2.80 -12.57
CA ASP A 84 0.77 4.22 -12.71
C ASP A 84 -0.31 5.03 -11.98
N LEU A 85 0.08 5.71 -10.91
CA LEU A 85 -0.80 6.45 -10.00
C LEU A 85 -0.30 7.88 -9.86
N PRO A 86 -0.60 8.79 -10.80
CA PRO A 86 -0.10 10.16 -10.77
C PRO A 86 -0.65 10.96 -9.60
N ASP A 87 -1.94 10.80 -9.32
CA ASP A 87 -2.62 11.44 -8.20
C ASP A 87 -2.93 10.37 -7.15
N ASN A 88 -2.34 10.50 -5.98
CA ASN A 88 -2.56 9.61 -4.84
C ASN A 88 -2.39 10.39 -3.53
N GLY A 89 -2.87 9.84 -2.44
CA GLY A 89 -2.85 10.50 -1.12
C GLY A 89 -1.47 10.84 -0.57
N PHE A 90 -0.38 10.36 -1.19
CA PHE A 90 1.00 10.59 -0.74
C PHE A 90 1.69 11.77 -1.45
N GLY A 91 1.03 12.39 -2.45
CA GLY A 91 1.56 13.55 -3.15
C GLY A 91 2.78 13.30 -4.04
N LYS A 92 3.13 12.04 -4.29
CA LYS A 92 4.23 11.64 -5.17
C LYS A 92 3.74 10.65 -6.21
N HIS A 93 4.11 10.86 -7.48
CA HIS A 93 3.75 9.94 -8.56
C HIS A 93 4.34 8.54 -8.33
N ILE A 94 3.49 7.53 -8.30
CA ILE A 94 3.88 6.11 -8.22
C ILE A 94 3.87 5.56 -9.64
N LYS A 95 5.00 5.04 -10.10
CA LYS A 95 5.18 4.45 -11.45
C LYS A 95 5.67 3.02 -11.38
N SER A 96 5.39 2.26 -12.45
CA SER A 96 5.89 0.90 -12.63
C SER A 96 5.63 -0.01 -11.43
N GLY A 97 4.49 0.17 -10.76
CA GLY A 97 4.16 -0.57 -9.55
C GLY A 97 3.79 -2.03 -9.86
N HIS A 98 4.36 -2.95 -9.07
CA HIS A 98 4.03 -4.37 -9.09
C HIS A 98 3.58 -4.77 -7.70
N PHE A 99 2.31 -5.13 -7.55
CA PHE A 99 1.73 -5.38 -6.23
C PHE A 99 0.95 -6.68 -6.20
N ASN A 100 1.10 -7.40 -5.10
CA ASN A 100 0.19 -8.46 -4.68
C ASN A 100 -0.81 -7.86 -3.69
N VAL A 101 -2.09 -8.07 -3.96
CA VAL A 101 -3.18 -7.52 -3.13
C VAL A 101 -4.07 -8.67 -2.67
N ARG A 102 -4.36 -8.70 -1.37
CA ARG A 102 -5.33 -9.64 -0.77
C ARG A 102 -6.37 -8.84 -0.02
N VAL A 103 -7.63 -9.11 -0.28
CA VAL A 103 -8.74 -8.43 0.39
C VAL A 103 -9.72 -9.47 0.89
N ASN A 104 -10.20 -9.29 2.12
CA ASN A 104 -11.33 -10.02 2.68
C ASN A 104 -12.21 -9.06 3.50
N GLU A 105 -13.22 -9.58 4.21
CA GLU A 105 -14.15 -8.77 5.03
C GLU A 105 -13.48 -8.06 6.20
N SER A 106 -12.26 -8.44 6.56
CA SER A 106 -11.56 -7.91 7.74
C SER A 106 -10.49 -6.93 7.38
N ARG A 107 -9.81 -7.13 6.24
CA ARG A 107 -8.60 -6.36 5.90
C ARG A 107 -8.23 -6.41 4.44
N LEU A 108 -7.45 -5.41 4.03
CA LEU A 108 -6.67 -5.39 2.80
C LEU A 108 -5.19 -5.53 3.16
N LEU A 109 -4.48 -6.36 2.42
CA LEU A 109 -3.01 -6.47 2.46
C LEU A 109 -2.48 -6.21 1.05
N LEU A 110 -1.56 -5.26 0.93
CA LEU A 110 -0.84 -4.98 -0.30
C LEU A 110 0.66 -5.10 -0.02
N SER A 111 1.39 -5.74 -0.93
CA SER A 111 2.86 -5.78 -0.88
C SER A 111 3.43 -5.78 -2.28
N GLY A 112 4.55 -5.10 -2.47
CA GLY A 112 5.22 -5.03 -3.74
C GLY A 112 6.25 -3.93 -3.82
N ASP A 113 6.58 -3.53 -5.03
CA ASP A 113 7.53 -2.47 -5.31
C ASP A 113 7.00 -1.51 -6.37
N ALA A 114 7.53 -0.31 -6.37
CA ALA A 114 7.23 0.73 -7.35
C ALA A 114 8.38 1.73 -7.45
N LYS A 115 8.32 2.59 -8.46
CA LYS A 115 9.13 3.81 -8.52
C LYS A 115 8.33 5.00 -8.00
N VAL A 116 8.88 5.68 -7.00
CA VAL A 116 8.33 6.91 -6.42
C VAL A 116 9.36 8.01 -6.61
N ALA A 117 9.02 9.08 -7.31
CA ALA A 117 9.97 10.13 -7.69
C ALA A 117 11.29 9.58 -8.30
N GLY A 118 11.20 8.55 -9.15
CA GLY A 118 12.35 7.89 -9.78
C GLY A 118 13.06 6.83 -8.92
N THR A 119 12.82 6.79 -7.63
CA THR A 119 13.46 5.88 -6.67
C THR A 119 12.65 4.60 -6.50
N SER A 120 13.33 3.44 -6.49
CA SER A 120 12.70 2.15 -6.19
C SER A 120 12.34 2.06 -4.71
N VAL A 121 11.06 1.79 -4.43
CA VAL A 121 10.51 1.69 -3.08
C VAL A 121 9.77 0.37 -2.94
N VAL A 122 10.08 -0.39 -1.89
CA VAL A 122 9.26 -1.53 -1.47
C VAL A 122 8.16 -1.03 -0.56
N ILE A 123 6.93 -1.43 -0.83
CA ILE A 123 5.73 -0.94 -0.16
C ILE A 123 4.96 -2.13 0.42
N LYS A 124 4.58 -2.01 1.70
CA LYS A 124 3.56 -2.87 2.31
C LYS A 124 2.50 -1.97 2.91
N TRP A 125 1.26 -2.33 2.69
CA TRP A 125 0.10 -1.64 3.24
C TRP A 125 -0.89 -2.65 3.79
N GLU A 126 -1.32 -2.41 5.01
CA GLU A 126 -2.40 -3.13 5.67
C GLU A 126 -3.48 -2.12 6.06
N GLU A 127 -4.72 -2.41 5.69
CA GLU A 127 -5.90 -1.65 6.07
C GLU A 127 -6.86 -2.59 6.81
N ASN A 128 -7.23 -2.24 8.02
CA ASN A 128 -8.20 -2.99 8.82
C ASN A 128 -9.59 -2.38 8.64
N PHE A 129 -10.57 -3.21 8.30
CA PHE A 129 -11.96 -2.80 8.07
C PHE A 129 -12.85 -2.96 9.30
N LYS A 130 -12.36 -3.69 10.32
CA LYS A 130 -13.10 -3.94 11.56
C LYS A 130 -12.64 -2.99 12.64
N ASP A 131 -13.61 -2.54 13.45
CA ASP A 131 -13.33 -1.78 14.66
C ASP A 131 -12.53 -2.59 15.69
N ARG A 132 -11.93 -1.89 16.66
CA ARG A 132 -11.16 -2.45 17.78
C ARG A 132 -9.87 -3.16 17.38
N GLN A 133 -9.26 -2.78 16.27
CA GLN A 133 -7.90 -3.17 15.95
C GLN A 133 -6.89 -2.19 16.58
N GLU A 134 -5.64 -2.65 16.75
CA GLU A 134 -4.56 -1.82 17.27
C GLU A 134 -4.35 -0.56 16.40
N PHE A 135 -4.52 -0.69 15.08
CA PHE A 135 -4.44 0.40 14.10
C PHE A 135 -5.50 0.21 13.00
N THR A 136 -5.87 1.28 12.34
CA THR A 136 -6.74 1.23 11.14
C THR A 136 -5.93 0.97 9.88
N SER A 137 -4.81 1.67 9.73
CA SER A 137 -3.93 1.53 8.57
C SER A 137 -2.47 1.47 9.00
N ARG A 138 -1.70 0.60 8.32
CA ARG A 138 -0.26 0.49 8.48
C ARG A 138 0.41 0.54 7.12
N TYR A 139 1.40 1.40 7.00
CA TYR A 139 2.25 1.51 5.81
C TYR A 139 3.69 1.28 6.21
N ASP A 140 4.38 0.37 5.53
CA ASP A 140 5.82 0.16 5.65
C ASP A 140 6.46 0.48 4.30
N PHE A 141 7.40 1.42 4.27
CA PHE A 141 8.16 1.80 3.10
C PHE A 141 9.64 1.52 3.31
N GLN A 142 10.29 0.94 2.30
CA GLN A 142 11.72 0.69 2.32
C GLN A 142 12.34 1.21 1.02
N ALA A 143 13.38 2.00 1.12
CA ALA A 143 14.10 2.55 -0.01
C ALA A 143 15.59 2.72 0.30
N VAL A 144 16.38 2.90 -0.75
CA VAL A 144 17.77 3.38 -0.65
C VAL A 144 17.82 4.71 -1.39
N LEU A 145 18.12 5.77 -0.64
CA LEU A 145 18.17 7.13 -1.17
C LEU A 145 19.63 7.55 -1.37
N ASP A 146 19.99 7.92 -2.59
CA ASP A 146 21.17 8.73 -2.88
C ASP A 146 20.83 10.23 -2.73
N GLU A 147 21.74 11.11 -3.06
CA GLU A 147 21.57 12.57 -2.94
C GLU A 147 20.37 13.08 -3.73
N ALA A 148 20.28 12.73 -5.01
CA ALA A 148 19.18 13.15 -5.87
C ALA A 148 17.82 12.63 -5.37
N ALA A 149 17.78 11.39 -4.88
CA ALA A 149 16.56 10.83 -4.28
C ALA A 149 16.18 11.56 -2.98
N ARG A 150 17.14 11.88 -2.10
CA ARG A 150 16.85 12.65 -0.89
C ARG A 150 16.27 14.02 -1.22
N GLU A 151 16.85 14.73 -2.19
CA GLU A 151 16.34 16.01 -2.68
C GLU A 151 14.89 15.86 -3.20
N SER A 152 14.64 14.85 -4.05
CA SER A 152 13.30 14.60 -4.62
C SER A 152 12.23 14.32 -3.58
N PHE A 153 12.62 13.76 -2.42
CA PHE A 153 11.73 13.53 -1.27
C PHE A 153 11.67 14.71 -0.29
N GLY A 154 12.46 15.78 -0.51
CA GLY A 154 12.50 16.98 0.33
C GLY A 154 13.43 16.85 1.55
N PHE A 155 14.37 15.90 1.55
CA PHE A 155 15.34 15.66 2.62
C PHE A 155 16.70 16.33 2.33
N ASN A 156 16.71 17.53 1.80
CA ASN A 156 17.92 18.26 1.43
C ASN A 156 18.60 19.02 2.59
N ALA A 157 17.95 19.14 3.74
CA ALA A 157 18.49 19.89 4.90
C ALA A 157 19.81 19.34 5.45
N PHE A 158 20.17 18.11 5.15
CA PHE A 158 21.37 17.44 5.64
C PHE A 158 22.48 17.28 4.59
N GLU A 159 22.31 17.81 3.39
CA GLU A 159 23.26 17.65 2.26
C GLU A 159 24.68 18.12 2.60
N THR A 160 24.83 19.18 3.40
CA THR A 160 26.12 19.69 3.83
C THR A 160 26.88 18.71 4.74
N TYR A 161 26.18 17.84 5.42
CA TYR A 161 26.74 16.94 6.45
C TYR A 161 26.71 15.48 6.06
N LEU A 162 25.89 15.11 5.08
CA LEU A 162 25.58 13.73 4.69
C LEU A 162 25.85 13.49 3.22
N SER A 163 26.79 12.61 2.90
CA SER A 163 27.05 12.16 1.54
C SER A 163 26.84 10.65 1.42
N GLY A 164 26.60 10.17 0.16
CA GLY A 164 26.39 8.76 -0.12
C GLY A 164 24.97 8.27 0.05
N LYS A 165 24.77 6.94 0.15
CA LYS A 165 23.45 6.31 0.12
C LYS A 165 22.94 5.98 1.53
N VAL A 166 21.70 6.30 1.79
CA VAL A 166 20.99 6.01 3.05
C VAL A 166 19.90 4.99 2.81
N SER A 167 19.90 3.90 3.57
CA SER A 167 18.77 2.98 3.59
C SER A 167 17.71 3.54 4.53
N VAL A 168 16.47 3.63 4.06
CA VAL A 168 15.34 4.19 4.82
C VAL A 168 14.30 3.09 5.03
N ASN A 169 13.87 2.91 6.28
CA ASN A 169 12.67 2.15 6.64
C ASN A 169 11.74 3.13 7.36
N LEU A 170 10.57 3.37 6.77
CA LEU A 170 9.53 4.21 7.34
C LEU A 170 8.31 3.36 7.62
N LYS A 171 7.78 3.46 8.83
CA LYS A 171 6.51 2.88 9.23
C LYS A 171 5.56 4.00 9.63
N LEU A 172 4.39 4.03 9.02
CA LEU A 172 3.29 4.93 9.39
C LEU A 172 2.12 4.09 9.89
N LEU A 173 1.66 4.36 11.09
CA LEU A 173 0.45 3.80 11.68
C LEU A 173 -0.60 4.90 11.80
N LYS A 174 -1.83 4.57 11.39
CA LYS A 174 -3.01 5.41 11.61
C LYS A 174 -3.96 4.70 12.56
N PHE A 175 -4.51 5.44 13.51
CA PHE A 175 -5.41 4.91 14.53
C PHE A 175 -6.84 5.42 14.32
N SER A 176 -7.81 4.73 14.88
CA SER A 176 -9.25 5.06 14.76
C SER A 176 -9.59 6.45 15.32
N GLN A 177 -8.80 6.95 16.26
CA GLN A 177 -8.99 8.26 16.88
C GLN A 177 -8.39 9.43 16.05
N GLY A 178 -7.91 9.15 14.82
CA GLY A 178 -7.31 10.14 13.94
C GLY A 178 -5.86 10.49 14.28
N THR A 179 -5.25 9.83 15.27
CA THR A 179 -3.82 9.98 15.56
C THR A 179 -2.97 9.15 14.59
N GLU A 180 -1.74 9.61 14.37
CA GLU A 180 -0.77 8.92 13.52
C GLU A 180 0.55 8.75 14.28
N ARG A 181 1.25 7.64 14.03
CA ARG A 181 2.62 7.42 14.51
C ARG A 181 3.52 7.12 13.33
N ILE A 182 4.62 7.83 13.25
CA ILE A 182 5.65 7.64 12.22
C ILE A 182 6.93 7.18 12.93
N ASP A 183 7.43 6.03 12.54
CA ASP A 183 8.72 5.51 12.98
C ASP A 183 9.65 5.48 11.77
N VAL A 184 10.80 6.16 11.83
CA VAL A 184 11.81 6.19 10.78
C VAL A 184 13.10 5.58 11.29
N LYS A 185 13.66 4.66 10.50
CA LYS A 185 14.98 4.06 10.76
C LYS A 185 15.87 4.23 9.54
N LEU A 186 17.02 4.86 9.76
CA LEU A 186 18.03 5.10 8.73
C LEU A 186 19.23 4.17 8.94
N GLY A 187 19.66 3.50 7.87
CA GLY A 187 20.90 2.73 7.84
C GLY A 187 21.98 3.52 7.10
N LEU A 188 23.05 3.87 7.81
CA LEU A 188 24.08 4.80 7.36
C LEU A 188 25.39 4.11 6.94
N LYS A 189 25.42 2.79 6.80
CA LYS A 189 26.64 2.06 6.41
C LYS A 189 27.23 2.53 5.07
N ARG A 190 26.36 2.95 4.14
CA ARG A 190 26.76 3.44 2.81
C ARG A 190 26.74 4.97 2.70
N ALA A 191 26.85 5.65 3.81
CA ALA A 191 26.89 7.09 3.91
C ALA A 191 28.07 7.53 4.77
N SER A 192 28.58 8.74 4.50
CA SER A 192 29.51 9.45 5.37
C SER A 192 28.78 10.62 6.03
N LEU A 193 29.08 10.88 7.28
CA LEU A 193 28.63 12.06 8.02
C LEU A 193 29.84 12.87 8.46
N SER A 194 29.77 14.20 8.34
CA SER A 194 30.83 15.12 8.78
C SER A 194 30.21 16.32 9.46
N PHE A 195 30.58 16.53 10.72
CA PHE A 195 30.19 17.70 11.52
C PHE A 195 31.45 18.45 11.95
N PRO A 196 32.01 19.33 11.08
CA PRO A 196 33.28 20.01 11.33
C PRO A 196 33.32 20.80 12.63
N THR A 197 32.22 21.45 12.99
CA THR A 197 32.10 22.25 14.23
C THR A 197 32.24 21.41 15.51
N MET A 198 31.96 20.10 15.42
CA MET A 198 32.08 19.15 16.52
C MET A 198 33.33 18.29 16.43
N ASN A 199 34.16 18.50 15.39
CA ASN A 199 35.31 17.65 15.05
C ASN A 199 34.94 16.17 15.02
N TRP A 200 33.78 15.85 14.46
CA TRP A 200 33.26 14.48 14.42
C TRP A 200 32.92 14.07 12.98
N GLN A 201 33.28 12.84 12.67
CA GLN A 201 32.92 12.22 11.39
C GLN A 201 32.61 10.74 11.54
N LYS A 202 31.74 10.24 10.68
CA LYS A 202 31.50 8.84 10.41
C LYS A 202 31.94 8.54 8.97
N ARG A 203 32.84 7.61 8.78
CA ARG A 203 33.33 7.26 7.44
C ARG A 203 32.38 6.31 6.73
N PHE A 204 32.48 6.29 5.41
CA PHE A 204 31.84 5.29 4.57
C PHE A 204 32.26 3.87 5.02
N GLY A 205 31.30 2.93 5.04
CA GLY A 205 31.55 1.55 5.47
C GLY A 205 31.37 1.30 6.98
N GLU A 206 31.53 2.29 7.81
CA GLU A 206 31.26 2.18 9.25
C GLU A 206 29.75 2.01 9.49
N ALA A 207 29.40 1.18 10.47
CA ALA A 207 28.00 1.02 10.87
C ALA A 207 27.47 2.30 11.48
N GLY A 208 26.22 2.63 11.18
CA GLY A 208 25.50 3.74 11.79
C GLY A 208 24.01 3.55 11.57
N ILE A 209 23.23 3.85 12.61
CA ILE A 209 21.77 3.80 12.59
C ILE A 209 21.27 5.09 13.24
N ALA A 210 20.27 5.72 12.64
CA ALA A 210 19.48 6.77 13.28
C ALA A 210 18.01 6.35 13.28
N SER A 211 17.27 6.73 14.32
CA SER A 211 15.84 6.45 14.45
C SER A 211 15.14 7.61 15.14
N PHE A 212 13.94 7.90 14.70
CA PHE A 212 13.09 8.98 15.20
C PHE A 212 11.67 8.47 15.38
#